data_b3937b86b1123c81e55217e2297582f0
#
_entry.id   b3937b86b1123c81e55217e2297582f0
#
_cell.length_a   1.000
_cell.length_b   1.000
_cell.length_c   1.000
_cell.angle_alpha   90.00
_cell.angle_beta   90.00
_cell.angle_gamma   90.00
#
_symmetry.space_group_name_H-M   'P 1'
#
loop_
_entity.id
_entity.type
_entity.pdbx_description
1 polymer ?
#
loop_
_entity_poly.entity_id
_entity_poly.type
_entity_poly.pdbx_seq_one_letter_code
_entity_poly.pdbx_strand_id
1 'polypeptide(L)'
;MPIRPENRARYPKDWKAIRTRIVERAGNKCEQCAAPNGVMIARGVGRDAGLYHNAEVGGVYCAETGRFVDDRPASEFEATRCIVVVLTVAHLDHTPENCEPSNLRALCQRCHLRYDHEHHMENARATRRSRNAVADLFGAQPRVTIPHRPHAGQSDVSSVKPAWERRCER
;
A
#
# COMPACT_ATOMS: atom_id res chain seq x y z
N MET A 1 5.59 3.13 -6.32
CA MET A 1 4.96 2.88 -7.63
C MET A 1 5.78 3.57 -8.70
N PRO A 2 5.96 3.01 -9.90
CA PRO A 2 6.66 3.70 -10.97
C PRO A 2 5.83 4.88 -11.49
N ILE A 3 6.49 6.00 -11.79
CA ILE A 3 5.86 7.17 -12.40
C ILE A 3 5.43 6.78 -13.81
N ARG A 4 4.17 7.03 -14.16
CA ARG A 4 3.67 6.79 -15.52
C ARG A 4 4.45 7.64 -16.54
N PRO A 5 4.74 7.14 -17.75
CA PRO A 5 5.53 7.85 -18.75
C PRO A 5 5.00 9.27 -19.05
N GLU A 6 3.68 9.42 -19.17
CA GLU A 6 3.01 10.69 -19.43
C GLU A 6 3.18 11.72 -18.31
N ASN A 7 3.42 11.29 -17.10
CA ASN A 7 3.59 12.18 -15.94
C ASN A 7 5.06 12.51 -15.64
N ARG A 8 6.03 11.89 -16.34
CA ARG A 8 7.46 12.11 -16.05
C ARG A 8 7.89 13.54 -16.22
N ALA A 9 7.35 14.24 -17.23
CA ALA A 9 7.65 15.64 -17.52
C ALA A 9 7.14 16.61 -16.42
N ARG A 10 6.21 16.17 -15.58
CA ARG A 10 5.64 16.96 -14.48
C ARG A 10 6.53 17.00 -13.26
N TYR A 11 7.50 16.07 -13.15
CA TYR A 11 8.43 16.00 -12.03
C TYR A 11 9.69 16.82 -12.33
N PRO A 12 10.28 17.51 -11.35
CA PRO A 12 11.53 18.22 -11.51
C PRO A 12 12.67 17.24 -11.82
N LYS A 13 13.70 17.75 -12.53
CA LYS A 13 14.87 16.93 -12.94
C LYS A 13 15.63 16.32 -11.75
N ASP A 14 15.60 16.99 -10.61
CA ASP A 14 16.24 16.60 -9.36
C ASP A 14 15.32 15.79 -8.44
N TRP A 15 14.18 15.29 -8.93
CA TRP A 15 13.21 14.49 -8.16
C TRP A 15 13.86 13.37 -7.34
N LYS A 16 14.89 12.72 -7.88
CA LYS A 16 15.61 11.66 -7.17
C LYS A 16 16.27 12.19 -5.89
N ALA A 17 16.89 13.36 -5.95
CA ALA A 17 17.54 14.00 -4.79
C ALA A 17 16.50 14.48 -3.77
N ILE A 18 15.37 15.06 -4.23
CA ILE A 18 14.26 15.46 -3.38
C ILE A 18 13.72 14.24 -2.63
N ARG A 19 13.40 13.15 -3.35
CA ARG A 19 12.92 11.90 -2.75
C ARG A 19 13.88 11.37 -1.67
N THR A 20 15.19 11.37 -1.93
CA THR A 20 16.19 10.90 -0.97
C THR A 20 16.14 11.74 0.30
N ARG A 21 16.16 13.08 0.20
CA ARG A 21 16.08 13.98 1.35
C ARG A 21 14.81 13.77 2.19
N ILE A 22 13.66 13.53 1.55
CA ILE A 22 12.39 13.28 2.27
C ILE A 22 12.43 11.95 3.01
N VAL A 23 12.98 10.89 2.41
CA VAL A 23 13.14 9.58 3.06
C VAL A 23 14.14 9.65 4.23
N GLU A 24 15.24 10.39 4.08
CA GLU A 24 16.22 10.66 5.14
C GLU A 24 15.60 11.47 6.28
N ARG A 25 14.85 12.53 5.98
CA ARG A 25 14.07 13.30 6.97
C ARG A 25 13.16 12.40 7.81
N ALA A 26 12.52 11.42 7.17
CA ALA A 26 11.64 10.46 7.82
C ALA A 26 12.39 9.38 8.64
N GLY A 27 13.73 9.44 8.74
CA GLY A 27 14.54 8.43 9.41
C GLY A 27 14.42 7.05 8.76
N ASN A 28 14.23 6.99 7.43
CA ASN A 28 14.02 5.76 6.66
C ASN A 28 12.83 4.90 7.16
N LYS A 29 11.81 5.56 7.71
CA LYS A 29 10.56 4.95 8.20
C LYS A 29 9.35 5.65 7.60
N CYS A 30 8.23 4.95 7.55
CA CYS A 30 6.95 5.55 7.15
C CYS A 30 6.52 6.62 8.16
N GLU A 31 6.30 7.86 7.73
CA GLU A 31 5.87 8.96 8.61
C GLU A 31 4.47 8.76 9.21
N GLN A 32 3.68 7.79 8.72
CA GLN A 32 2.36 7.46 9.26
C GLN A 32 2.39 6.28 10.24
N CYS A 33 3.00 5.16 9.88
CA CYS A 33 2.94 3.92 10.67
C CYS A 33 4.30 3.43 11.16
N ALA A 34 5.34 4.24 11.03
CA ALA A 34 6.72 3.97 11.43
C ALA A 34 7.34 2.67 10.88
N ALA A 35 6.68 1.98 9.93
CA ALA A 35 7.24 0.78 9.32
C ALA A 35 8.56 1.10 8.60
N PRO A 36 9.66 0.41 8.93
CA PRO A 36 10.99 0.71 8.39
C PRO A 36 11.10 0.28 6.92
N ASN A 37 11.82 1.06 6.14
CA ASN A 37 12.03 0.81 4.72
C ASN A 37 12.95 -0.39 4.49
N GLY A 38 12.61 -1.23 3.51
CA GLY A 38 13.40 -2.41 3.15
C GLY A 38 13.16 -3.61 4.06
N VAL A 39 12.49 -3.45 5.19
CA VAL A 39 12.24 -4.51 6.17
C VAL A 39 11.03 -5.34 5.78
N MET A 40 11.11 -6.64 6.05
CA MET A 40 10.01 -7.57 5.87
C MET A 40 9.07 -7.50 7.08
N ILE A 41 7.79 -7.25 6.82
CA ILE A 41 6.73 -7.22 7.83
C ILE A 41 5.57 -8.11 7.44
N ALA A 42 4.88 -8.68 8.44
CA ALA A 42 3.60 -9.35 8.26
C ALA A 42 2.46 -8.40 8.65
N ARG A 43 1.47 -8.20 7.78
CA ARG A 43 0.27 -7.40 8.09
C ARG A 43 -0.78 -8.27 8.72
N GLY A 44 -1.25 -7.86 9.90
CA GLY A 44 -2.26 -8.58 10.65
C GLY A 44 -3.63 -8.62 9.96
N VAL A 45 -4.33 -9.73 10.19
CA VAL A 45 -5.71 -9.97 9.77
C VAL A 45 -6.49 -10.55 10.96
N GLY A 46 -7.81 -10.69 10.84
CA GLY A 46 -8.63 -11.26 11.91
C GLY A 46 -8.43 -10.53 13.25
N ARG A 47 -8.01 -11.24 14.28
CA ARG A 47 -7.74 -10.69 15.63
C ARG A 47 -6.60 -9.67 15.65
N ASP A 48 -5.62 -9.79 14.74
CA ASP A 48 -4.47 -8.89 14.64
C ASP A 48 -4.66 -7.80 13.56
N ALA A 49 -5.88 -7.64 13.06
CA ALA A 49 -6.20 -6.57 12.11
C ALA A 49 -5.82 -5.20 12.67
N GLY A 50 -5.17 -4.37 11.84
CA GLY A 50 -4.67 -3.06 12.27
C GLY A 50 -3.29 -3.08 12.91
N LEU A 51 -2.66 -4.24 13.04
CA LEU A 51 -1.28 -4.41 13.52
C LEU A 51 -0.34 -4.83 12.39
N TYR A 52 0.97 -4.77 12.66
CA TYR A 52 1.97 -5.46 11.86
C TYR A 52 3.06 -6.04 12.76
N HIS A 53 3.55 -7.22 12.37
CA HIS A 53 4.69 -7.86 13.00
C HIS A 53 5.95 -7.57 12.18
N ASN A 54 7.03 -7.13 12.84
CA ASN A 54 8.31 -6.91 12.20
C ASN A 54 9.13 -8.20 12.28
N ALA A 55 9.43 -8.82 11.13
CA ALA A 55 10.13 -10.09 11.08
C ALA A 55 11.61 -10.03 11.53
N GLU A 56 12.23 -8.83 11.49
CA GLU A 56 13.63 -8.68 11.86
C GLU A 56 13.86 -8.49 13.37
N VAL A 57 12.94 -7.74 14.02
CA VAL A 57 13.09 -7.40 15.44
C VAL A 57 12.07 -8.09 16.34
N GLY A 58 11.13 -8.85 15.78
CA GLY A 58 10.16 -9.67 16.51
C GLY A 58 8.95 -8.93 17.06
N GLY A 59 8.94 -7.60 17.09
CA GLY A 59 7.87 -6.83 17.75
C GLY A 59 6.61 -6.64 16.90
N VAL A 60 5.48 -6.48 17.59
CA VAL A 60 4.17 -6.13 17.03
C VAL A 60 3.90 -4.64 17.22
N TYR A 61 3.45 -3.98 16.17
CA TYR A 61 3.25 -2.54 16.11
C TYR A 61 1.86 -2.19 15.57
N CYS A 62 1.29 -1.10 16.06
CA CYS A 62 0.07 -0.52 15.50
C CYS A 62 0.33 0.00 14.06
N ALA A 63 -0.46 -0.45 13.11
CA ALA A 63 -0.32 -0.07 11.70
C ALA A 63 -0.83 1.34 11.37
N GLU A 64 -1.37 2.08 12.33
CA GLU A 64 -1.79 3.47 12.18
C GLU A 64 -0.80 4.44 12.80
N THR A 65 -0.33 4.14 14.01
CA THR A 65 0.51 5.04 14.80
C THR A 65 1.98 4.65 14.86
N GLY A 66 2.30 3.40 14.49
CA GLY A 66 3.65 2.84 14.62
C GLY A 66 4.08 2.56 16.07
N ARG A 67 3.17 2.69 17.05
CA ARG A 67 3.47 2.38 18.45
C ARG A 67 3.69 0.89 18.63
N PHE A 68 4.69 0.52 19.41
CA PHE A 68 4.89 -0.85 19.88
C PHE A 68 3.69 -1.31 20.71
N VAL A 69 3.24 -2.52 20.49
CA VAL A 69 2.09 -3.13 21.17
C VAL A 69 2.55 -4.25 22.09
N ASP A 70 3.23 -5.24 21.54
CA ASP A 70 3.75 -6.37 22.30
C ASP A 70 4.90 -7.07 21.54
N ASP A 71 5.48 -8.08 22.21
CA ASP A 71 6.58 -8.89 21.68
C ASP A 71 6.12 -10.35 21.55
N ARG A 72 5.27 -10.62 20.58
CA ARG A 72 4.78 -11.96 20.28
C ARG A 72 5.58 -12.60 19.14
N PRO A 73 5.82 -13.92 19.22
CA PRO A 73 6.44 -14.63 18.10
C PRO A 73 5.54 -14.62 16.85
N ALA A 74 6.16 -14.71 15.68
CA ALA A 74 5.45 -14.69 14.41
C ALA A 74 4.41 -15.84 14.28
N SER A 75 4.64 -16.96 14.97
CA SER A 75 3.72 -18.11 15.02
C SER A 75 2.37 -17.81 15.69
N GLU A 76 2.34 -16.83 16.59
CA GLU A 76 1.13 -16.40 17.29
C GLU A 76 0.44 -15.21 16.63
N PHE A 77 1.07 -14.63 15.60
CA PHE A 77 0.55 -13.47 14.88
C PHE A 77 -0.26 -13.90 13.64
N GLU A 78 -1.52 -13.48 13.58
CA GLU A 78 -2.42 -13.86 12.50
C GLU A 78 -2.20 -12.96 11.28
N ALA A 79 -1.54 -13.49 10.23
CA ALA A 79 -1.27 -12.79 8.99
C ALA A 79 -1.39 -13.69 7.76
N THR A 80 -1.71 -13.10 6.61
CA THR A 80 -1.81 -13.84 5.34
C THR A 80 -0.51 -13.88 4.56
N ARG A 81 0.33 -12.86 4.70
CA ARG A 81 1.59 -12.74 3.95
C ARG A 81 2.57 -11.76 4.58
N CYS A 82 3.85 -12.01 4.35
CA CYS A 82 4.89 -11.00 4.54
C CYS A 82 5.04 -10.12 3.31
N ILE A 83 5.39 -8.88 3.54
CA ILE A 83 5.70 -7.89 2.50
C ILE A 83 6.98 -7.14 2.87
N VAL A 84 7.81 -6.85 1.88
CA VAL A 84 8.90 -5.89 2.06
C VAL A 84 8.34 -4.48 2.00
N VAL A 85 8.64 -3.67 3.01
CA VAL A 85 8.23 -2.26 3.04
C VAL A 85 9.05 -1.47 2.03
N VAL A 86 8.38 -0.76 1.14
CA VAL A 86 9.02 0.19 0.23
C VAL A 86 8.43 1.56 0.48
N LEU A 87 9.27 2.53 0.84
CA LEU A 87 8.84 3.91 0.99
C LEU A 87 8.72 4.60 -0.37
N THR A 88 7.63 5.29 -0.53
CA THR A 88 7.38 6.20 -1.65
C THR A 88 7.11 7.60 -1.08
N VAL A 89 7.47 8.63 -1.84
CA VAL A 89 7.13 10.01 -1.46
C VAL A 89 5.79 10.35 -2.09
N ALA A 90 4.83 10.72 -1.24
CA ALA A 90 3.50 11.19 -1.61
C ALA A 90 3.47 12.72 -1.65
N HIS A 91 2.78 13.29 -2.65
CA HIS A 91 2.39 14.69 -2.69
C HIS A 91 1.04 14.82 -1.98
N LEU A 92 0.96 15.64 -0.95
CA LEU A 92 -0.26 15.77 -0.16
C LEU A 92 -1.40 16.46 -0.92
N ASP A 93 -1.08 17.28 -1.89
CA ASP A 93 -2.02 17.96 -2.80
C ASP A 93 -2.25 17.20 -4.13
N HIS A 94 -1.67 16.03 -4.30
CA HIS A 94 -1.66 15.22 -5.53
C HIS A 94 -1.09 15.97 -6.77
N THR A 95 -0.30 17.03 -6.55
CA THR A 95 0.31 17.85 -7.60
C THR A 95 1.81 17.55 -7.72
N PRO A 96 2.27 16.82 -8.76
CA PRO A 96 3.67 16.42 -8.90
C PRO A 96 4.66 17.58 -9.04
N GLU A 97 4.20 18.74 -9.48
CA GLU A 97 4.98 19.97 -9.64
C GLU A 97 5.30 20.64 -8.30
N ASN A 98 4.45 20.44 -7.29
CA ASN A 98 4.62 21.04 -5.97
C ASN A 98 5.51 20.16 -5.08
N CYS A 99 6.81 20.35 -5.21
CA CYS A 99 7.83 19.62 -4.46
C CYS A 99 8.29 20.31 -3.18
N GLU A 100 7.48 21.19 -2.61
CA GLU A 100 7.76 21.80 -1.32
C GLU A 100 7.86 20.73 -0.22
N PRO A 101 8.88 20.78 0.66
CA PRO A 101 9.09 19.76 1.70
C PRO A 101 7.89 19.54 2.62
N SER A 102 7.08 20.58 2.87
CA SER A 102 5.84 20.52 3.66
C SER A 102 4.73 19.73 2.96
N ASN A 103 4.73 19.72 1.62
CA ASN A 103 3.77 18.99 0.78
C ASN A 103 4.18 17.53 0.53
N LEU A 104 5.36 17.11 0.98
CA LEU A 104 5.90 15.77 0.71
C LEU A 104 5.97 14.92 1.96
N ARG A 105 5.51 13.65 1.87
CA ARG A 105 5.61 12.64 2.93
C ARG A 105 6.18 11.33 2.44
N ALA A 106 7.07 10.73 3.25
CA ALA A 106 7.56 9.37 3.03
C ALA A 106 6.54 8.37 3.60
N LEU A 107 5.83 7.66 2.74
CA LEU A 107 4.80 6.70 3.13
C LEU A 107 5.12 5.30 2.60
N CYS A 108 4.80 4.27 3.39
CA CYS A 108 4.81 2.89 2.91
C CYS A 108 3.65 2.65 1.93
N GLN A 109 3.70 1.55 1.16
CA GLN A 109 2.70 1.22 0.14
C GLN A 109 1.26 1.27 0.68
N ARG A 110 1.02 0.72 1.90
CA ARG A 110 -0.32 0.72 2.52
C ARG A 110 -0.80 2.12 2.87
N CYS A 111 0.05 2.90 3.54
CA CYS A 111 -0.32 4.25 3.97
C CYS A 111 -0.51 5.19 2.78
N HIS A 112 0.32 5.06 1.73
CA HIS A 112 0.17 5.81 0.49
C HIS A 112 -1.15 5.48 -0.23
N LEU A 113 -1.45 4.18 -0.42
CA LEU A 113 -2.70 3.77 -1.04
C LEU A 113 -3.94 4.21 -0.23
N ARG A 114 -3.84 4.19 1.11
CA ARG A 114 -4.93 4.67 1.97
C ARG A 114 -5.12 6.19 1.85
N TYR A 115 -4.01 6.93 1.77
CA TYR A 115 -4.02 8.38 1.56
C TYR A 115 -4.66 8.75 0.22
N ASP A 116 -4.27 8.06 -0.86
CA ASP A 116 -4.76 8.33 -2.21
C ASP A 116 -6.17 7.73 -2.48
N HIS A 117 -6.77 7.01 -1.51
CA HIS A 117 -7.99 6.22 -1.74
C HIS A 117 -9.13 7.05 -2.32
N GLU A 118 -9.44 8.20 -1.72
CA GLU A 118 -10.53 9.07 -2.18
C GLU A 118 -10.26 9.60 -3.59
N HIS A 119 -9.05 10.09 -3.82
CA HIS A 119 -8.60 10.56 -5.14
C HIS A 119 -8.69 9.45 -6.21
N HIS A 120 -8.28 8.23 -5.87
CA HIS A 120 -8.44 7.08 -6.78
C HIS A 120 -9.90 6.73 -7.06
N MET A 121 -10.77 6.82 -6.07
CA MET A 121 -12.21 6.57 -6.24
C MET A 121 -12.86 7.62 -7.14
N GLU A 122 -12.52 8.89 -6.98
CA GLU A 122 -13.00 9.98 -7.83
C GLU A 122 -12.55 9.82 -9.29
N ASN A 123 -11.25 9.56 -9.50
CA ASN A 123 -10.70 9.30 -10.82
C ASN A 123 -11.33 8.07 -11.50
N ALA A 124 -11.59 7.00 -10.74
CA ALA A 124 -12.26 5.81 -11.25
C ALA A 124 -13.72 6.10 -11.63
N ARG A 125 -14.42 6.96 -10.86
CA ARG A 125 -15.79 7.42 -11.20
C ARG A 125 -15.78 8.28 -12.46
N ALA A 126 -14.85 9.24 -12.57
CA ALA A 126 -14.69 10.10 -13.75
C ALA A 126 -14.40 9.28 -15.01
N THR A 127 -13.47 8.32 -14.93
CA THR A 127 -13.13 7.42 -16.04
C THR A 127 -14.35 6.58 -16.48
N ARG A 128 -15.13 6.06 -15.53
CA ARG A 128 -16.36 5.31 -15.86
C ARG A 128 -17.40 6.18 -16.53
N ARG A 129 -17.61 7.42 -16.06
CA ARG A 129 -18.53 8.38 -16.68
C ARG A 129 -18.11 8.70 -18.11
N SER A 130 -16.83 9.01 -18.32
CA SER A 130 -16.29 9.30 -19.66
C SER A 130 -16.49 8.13 -20.63
N ARG A 131 -16.20 6.90 -20.22
CA ARG A 131 -16.40 5.70 -21.04
C ARG A 131 -17.87 5.46 -21.37
N ASN A 132 -18.78 5.69 -20.43
CA ASN A 132 -20.21 5.55 -20.66
C ASN A 132 -20.73 6.63 -21.62
N ALA A 133 -20.31 7.88 -21.46
CA ALA A 133 -20.70 8.98 -22.35
C ALA A 133 -20.29 8.71 -23.81
N VAL A 134 -19.09 8.15 -24.03
CA VAL A 134 -18.63 7.76 -25.37
C VAL A 134 -19.47 6.61 -25.94
N ALA A 135 -19.85 5.63 -25.11
CA ALA A 135 -20.70 4.51 -25.53
C ALA A 135 -22.10 4.98 -25.94
N ASP A 136 -22.69 5.92 -25.21
CA ASP A 136 -24.01 6.50 -25.54
C ASP A 136 -23.98 7.29 -26.86
N LEU A 137 -22.84 7.93 -27.20
CA LEU A 137 -22.70 8.72 -28.43
C LEU A 137 -22.57 7.85 -29.70
N PHE A 138 -22.03 6.64 -29.57
CA PHE A 138 -21.76 5.73 -30.70
C PHE A 138 -22.62 4.47 -30.71
N GLY A 139 -23.72 4.42 -29.97
CA GLY A 139 -24.64 3.27 -29.90
C GLY A 139 -24.00 2.08 -29.21
N ALA A 140 -24.18 1.97 -27.93
CA ALA A 140 -23.55 0.96 -27.08
C ALA A 140 -23.87 -0.46 -27.54
N GLN A 141 -22.86 -1.26 -27.80
CA GLN A 141 -23.02 -2.72 -27.79
C GLN A 141 -23.34 -3.19 -26.37
N PRO A 142 -24.24 -4.20 -26.22
CA PRO A 142 -24.64 -4.68 -24.89
C PRO A 142 -23.45 -5.20 -24.10
N ARG A 143 -23.34 -4.77 -22.85
CA ARG A 143 -22.27 -5.20 -21.92
C ARG A 143 -22.32 -6.73 -21.79
N VAL A 144 -21.21 -7.39 -22.15
CA VAL A 144 -20.97 -8.77 -21.74
C VAL A 144 -20.81 -8.78 -20.23
N THR A 145 -21.81 -9.26 -19.52
CA THR A 145 -21.74 -9.53 -18.08
C THR A 145 -20.80 -10.73 -17.87
N ILE A 146 -19.61 -10.46 -17.35
CA ILE A 146 -18.70 -11.55 -16.92
C ILE A 146 -19.33 -12.17 -15.67
N PRO A 147 -19.67 -13.49 -15.69
CA PRO A 147 -20.27 -14.14 -14.54
C PRO A 147 -19.29 -14.14 -13.35
N HIS A 148 -19.81 -13.79 -12.18
CA HIS A 148 -19.08 -13.82 -10.91
C HIS A 148 -18.63 -15.26 -10.62
N ARG A 149 -17.33 -15.48 -10.50
CA ARG A 149 -16.77 -16.79 -10.13
C ARG A 149 -17.12 -17.05 -8.66
N PRO A 150 -17.82 -18.14 -8.31
CA PRO A 150 -18.12 -18.46 -6.93
C PRO A 150 -16.82 -18.78 -6.16
N HIS A 151 -16.72 -18.26 -4.94
CA HIS A 151 -15.64 -18.60 -4.01
C HIS A 151 -15.76 -20.08 -3.65
N ALA A 152 -14.71 -20.86 -4.00
CA ALA A 152 -14.57 -22.25 -3.56
C ALA A 152 -14.38 -22.31 -2.05
N GLY A 153 -15.07 -23.27 -1.42
CA GLY A 153 -15.23 -23.43 0.01
C GLY A 153 -13.93 -23.57 0.81
N GLN A 154 -14.02 -23.16 2.06
CA GLN A 154 -13.04 -23.35 3.11
C GLN A 154 -12.82 -24.84 3.37
N SER A 155 -11.58 -25.31 3.20
CA SER A 155 -11.12 -26.59 3.73
C SER A 155 -10.37 -26.35 5.05
N ASP A 156 -10.75 -27.10 6.06
CA ASP A 156 -10.15 -27.22 7.38
C ASP A 156 -8.65 -27.51 7.30
N VAL A 157 -7.83 -26.67 7.92
CA VAL A 157 -6.36 -26.89 8.00
C VAL A 157 -5.89 -26.65 9.42
N SER A 158 -6.09 -27.64 10.29
CA SER A 158 -5.36 -27.73 11.54
C SER A 158 -3.96 -28.30 11.28
N SER A 159 -2.91 -27.60 11.75
CA SER A 159 -1.51 -28.03 11.91
C SER A 159 -0.47 -27.81 10.79
N VAL A 160 -0.65 -26.90 9.85
CA VAL A 160 0.45 -26.53 8.92
C VAL A 160 0.83 -25.06 9.17
N LYS A 161 2.15 -24.80 9.41
CA LYS A 161 2.66 -23.43 9.48
C LYS A 161 2.13 -22.62 8.30
N PRO A 162 1.54 -21.43 8.52
CA PRO A 162 0.96 -20.65 7.44
C PRO A 162 2.02 -20.32 6.37
N ALA A 163 1.61 -20.29 5.11
CA ALA A 163 2.51 -20.13 3.97
C ALA A 163 3.35 -18.84 4.00
N TRP A 164 2.92 -17.82 4.75
CA TRP A 164 3.65 -16.58 4.93
C TRP A 164 4.87 -16.74 5.87
N GLU A 165 4.78 -17.61 6.89
CA GLU A 165 5.88 -17.87 7.83
C GLU A 165 7.09 -18.50 7.12
N ARG A 166 6.85 -19.43 6.18
CA ARG A 166 7.90 -20.04 5.33
C ARG A 166 8.59 -19.07 4.37
N ARG A 167 7.98 -17.94 4.05
CA ARG A 167 8.58 -16.89 3.20
C ARG A 167 9.43 -15.89 3.98
N CYS A 168 9.22 -15.76 5.27
CA CYS A 168 10.01 -14.89 6.15
C CYS A 168 11.34 -15.52 6.55
N GLU A 169 11.50 -16.84 6.38
CA GLU A 169 12.72 -17.60 6.75
C GLU A 169 13.75 -17.68 5.59
N ARG A 170 13.52 -17.02 4.43
CA ARG A 170 14.46 -17.01 3.28
C ARG A 170 15.12 -15.66 3.09
#